data_f1128deb5bb18e2db526c612652d3308
#
_entry.id   f1128deb5bb18e2db526c612652d3308
#
_cell.length_a   1.000
_cell.length_b   1.000
_cell.length_c   1.000
_cell.angle_alpha   90.00
_cell.angle_beta   90.00
_cell.angle_gamma   90.00
#
_symmetry.space_group_name_H-M   'P 1'
#
loop_
_entity.id
_entity.type
_entity.pdbx_description
1 polymer ?
#
loop_
_entity_poly.entity_id
_entity_poly.type
_entity_poly.pdbx_seq_one_letter_code
_entity_poly.pdbx_strand_id
1 'polypeptide(L)'
;MSATDQNELSLPPHGDVVCFGFLTYLLLLVVETLPEKNDGARIQEIVESLGDDAAIIASILSSWNVPTTLVSSPVGDDYHGSKVIERLQASGIDNVDRIRQGATTPLEVAIVDATGSRTYFQRRDPLAMASLPSLDSNQLGQARMLYVDWYDGPQVINAMKTARACGIPVFLNIESRYYNNPDLQELLRYTNICQVSLDEPGASGNPAQIARVLIDQGAGTVLVTLGAGGCVIVQPNQSFHIQSPGIKVVDGYGAGAAFAAGVIYGLQAGWPLEVWARFANAHAALKCGITGNPAIAISQVQELAERLDVRSLAL
;
A
#
# COMPACT_ATOMS: atom_id res chain seq x y z
N MET A 1 14.32 30.58 -15.99
CA MET A 1 13.73 29.60 -15.07
C MET A 1 14.83 28.63 -14.73
N SER A 2 15.26 28.59 -13.49
CA SER A 2 16.40 27.79 -13.04
C SER A 2 16.04 26.29 -13.02
N ALA A 3 17.00 25.43 -13.28
CA ALA A 3 16.86 23.97 -13.35
C ALA A 3 16.52 23.30 -11.99
N THR A 4 16.19 24.05 -10.96
CA THR A 4 15.91 23.60 -9.60
C THR A 4 14.43 23.31 -9.31
N ASP A 5 13.51 23.67 -10.21
CA ASP A 5 12.05 23.55 -9.96
C ASP A 5 11.36 22.33 -10.59
N GLN A 6 12.10 21.37 -11.18
CA GLN A 6 11.48 20.29 -11.93
C GLN A 6 11.29 18.97 -11.19
N ASN A 7 11.59 18.86 -9.90
CA ASN A 7 11.63 17.56 -9.20
C ASN A 7 10.67 17.41 -8.01
N GLU A 8 9.82 18.37 -7.70
CA GLU A 8 8.75 18.16 -6.74
C GLU A 8 7.54 17.57 -7.47
N LEU A 9 7.04 16.42 -6.99
CA LEU A 9 5.82 15.81 -7.49
C LEU A 9 4.65 16.75 -7.21
N SER A 10 4.23 17.50 -8.23
CA SER A 10 3.08 18.40 -8.13
C SER A 10 1.80 17.62 -8.34
N LEU A 11 0.94 17.58 -7.32
CA LEU A 11 -0.38 16.98 -7.44
C LEU A 11 -1.39 17.99 -8.01
N PRO A 12 -2.39 17.54 -8.78
CA PRO A 12 -3.54 18.37 -9.13
C PRO A 12 -4.17 18.98 -7.87
N PRO A 13 -4.68 20.23 -7.93
CA PRO A 13 -5.15 20.93 -6.72
C PRO A 13 -6.42 20.35 -6.11
N HIS A 14 -7.22 19.66 -6.90
CA HIS A 14 -8.50 19.06 -6.49
C HIS A 14 -8.64 17.65 -7.06
N GLY A 15 -9.51 16.86 -6.45
CA GLY A 15 -9.86 15.51 -6.89
C GLY A 15 -9.55 14.44 -5.85
N ASP A 16 -9.91 13.21 -6.17
CA ASP A 16 -9.80 12.06 -5.30
C ASP A 16 -8.47 11.33 -5.48
N VAL A 17 -8.07 10.59 -4.45
CA VAL A 17 -7.11 9.51 -4.60
C VAL A 17 -7.87 8.28 -5.11
N VAL A 18 -7.54 7.79 -6.29
CA VAL A 18 -8.10 6.55 -6.82
C VAL A 18 -7.20 5.40 -6.39
N CYS A 19 -7.73 4.51 -5.54
CA CYS A 19 -7.09 3.24 -5.19
C CYS A 19 -7.68 2.15 -6.10
N PHE A 20 -6.82 1.50 -6.87
CA PHE A 20 -7.23 0.50 -7.86
C PHE A 20 -6.60 -0.84 -7.54
N GLY A 21 -7.43 -1.88 -7.33
CA GLY A 21 -6.93 -3.21 -6.99
C GLY A 21 -8.00 -4.21 -6.62
N PHE A 22 -7.60 -5.36 -6.06
CA PHE A 22 -8.52 -6.39 -5.64
C PHE A 22 -9.17 -6.10 -4.28
N LEU A 23 -10.29 -6.78 -4.04
CA LEU A 23 -10.95 -6.87 -2.74
C LEU A 23 -10.83 -8.28 -2.18
N THR A 24 -10.32 -8.39 -0.98
CA THR A 24 -10.15 -9.65 -0.28
C THR A 24 -10.71 -9.55 1.13
N TYR A 25 -11.37 -10.60 1.60
CA TYR A 25 -11.69 -10.77 3.00
C TYR A 25 -10.46 -11.30 3.74
N LEU A 26 -10.00 -10.59 4.76
CA LEU A 26 -8.91 -11.01 5.61
C LEU A 26 -9.43 -11.60 6.90
N LEU A 27 -8.99 -12.84 7.20
CA LEU A 27 -9.11 -13.46 8.51
C LEU A 27 -7.71 -13.53 9.15
N LEU A 28 -7.47 -12.68 10.14
CA LEU A 28 -6.22 -12.66 10.89
C LEU A 28 -6.35 -13.47 12.17
N LEU A 29 -5.46 -14.43 12.36
CA LEU A 29 -5.39 -15.27 13.55
C LEU A 29 -4.11 -14.95 14.32
N VAL A 30 -4.22 -14.63 15.61
CA VAL A 30 -3.07 -14.44 16.48
C VAL A 30 -2.84 -15.72 17.30
N VAL A 31 -1.61 -16.23 17.24
CA VAL A 31 -1.18 -17.44 17.97
C VAL A 31 0.12 -17.14 18.72
N GLU A 32 0.47 -18.00 19.71
CA GLU A 32 1.77 -17.90 20.39
C GLU A 32 2.91 -18.29 19.44
N THR A 33 2.75 -19.44 18.80
CA THR A 33 3.71 -19.99 17.83
C THR A 33 2.95 -20.68 16.71
N LEU A 34 3.50 -20.63 15.50
CA LEU A 34 2.97 -21.42 14.39
C LEU A 34 3.19 -22.91 14.68
N PRO A 35 2.15 -23.77 14.61
CA PRO A 35 2.31 -25.19 14.93
C PRO A 35 3.15 -25.92 13.89
N GLU A 36 3.83 -26.98 14.32
CA GLU A 36 4.49 -27.91 13.40
C GLU A 36 3.47 -28.78 12.66
N LYS A 37 3.97 -29.52 11.67
CA LYS A 37 3.14 -30.43 10.90
C LYS A 37 2.49 -31.49 11.81
N ASN A 38 1.19 -31.68 11.70
CA ASN A 38 0.34 -32.58 12.48
C ASN A 38 0.14 -32.15 13.95
N ASP A 39 0.44 -30.90 14.28
CA ASP A 39 0.16 -30.30 15.57
C ASP A 39 -0.88 -29.16 15.44
N GLY A 40 -1.30 -28.58 16.57
CA GLY A 40 -2.27 -27.48 16.62
C GLY A 40 -1.79 -26.34 17.50
N ALA A 41 -2.24 -25.14 17.20
CA ALA A 41 -2.01 -23.95 18.02
C ALA A 41 -3.32 -23.42 18.58
N ARG A 42 -3.27 -22.85 19.80
CA ARG A 42 -4.40 -22.10 20.35
C ARG A 42 -4.46 -20.71 19.73
N ILE A 43 -5.59 -20.36 19.15
CA ILE A 43 -5.87 -19.00 18.71
C ILE A 43 -6.09 -18.12 19.92
N GLN A 44 -5.36 -17.02 20.02
CA GLN A 44 -5.46 -16.01 21.08
C GLN A 44 -6.46 -14.92 20.69
N GLU A 45 -6.44 -14.50 19.43
CA GLU A 45 -7.31 -13.45 18.88
C GLU A 45 -7.70 -13.78 17.44
N ILE A 46 -8.89 -13.37 17.04
CA ILE A 46 -9.39 -13.46 15.67
C ILE A 46 -9.81 -12.04 15.25
N VAL A 47 -9.23 -11.55 14.15
CA VAL A 47 -9.61 -10.28 13.56
C VAL A 47 -10.05 -10.50 12.12
N GLU A 48 -11.24 -10.00 11.80
CA GLU A 48 -11.72 -9.92 10.43
C GLU A 48 -11.45 -8.51 9.89
N SER A 49 -10.94 -8.38 8.68
CA SER A 49 -10.61 -7.08 8.09
C SER A 49 -10.72 -7.12 6.56
N LEU A 50 -10.49 -5.95 5.93
CA LEU A 50 -10.20 -5.87 4.50
C LEU A 50 -8.79 -6.35 4.25
N GLY A 51 -8.61 -7.12 3.19
CA GLY A 51 -7.32 -7.49 2.63
C GLY A 51 -7.06 -6.75 1.32
N ASP A 52 -5.83 -6.92 0.82
CA ASP A 52 -5.22 -6.22 -0.30
C ASP A 52 -5.02 -4.70 -0.06
N ASP A 53 -3.88 -4.19 -0.51
CA ASP A 53 -3.40 -2.87 -0.10
C ASP A 53 -4.28 -1.73 -0.60
N ALA A 54 -4.83 -1.82 -1.82
CA ALA A 54 -5.71 -0.79 -2.37
C ALA A 54 -6.93 -0.51 -1.47
N ALA A 55 -7.56 -1.57 -0.92
CA ALA A 55 -8.70 -1.43 -0.03
C ALA A 55 -8.31 -0.92 1.37
N ILE A 56 -7.16 -1.38 1.89
CA ILE A 56 -6.61 -0.91 3.17
C ILE A 56 -6.26 0.58 3.09
N ILE A 57 -5.55 0.99 2.04
CA ILE A 57 -5.17 2.40 1.82
C ILE A 57 -6.41 3.29 1.68
N ALA A 58 -7.38 2.85 0.87
CA ALA A 58 -8.62 3.59 0.72
C ALA A 58 -9.34 3.79 2.05
N SER A 59 -9.43 2.76 2.90
CA SER A 59 -10.04 2.84 4.23
C SER A 59 -9.28 3.80 5.15
N ILE A 60 -7.95 3.76 5.16
CA ILE A 60 -7.11 4.67 5.95
C ILE A 60 -7.33 6.12 5.51
N LEU A 61 -7.20 6.40 4.21
CA LEU A 61 -7.35 7.74 3.66
C LEU A 61 -8.75 8.32 3.91
N SER A 62 -9.79 7.49 3.73
CA SER A 62 -11.17 7.87 4.05
C SER A 62 -11.33 8.22 5.53
N SER A 63 -10.75 7.44 6.45
CA SER A 63 -10.78 7.74 7.90
C SER A 63 -10.08 9.06 8.25
N TRP A 64 -9.18 9.53 7.40
CA TRP A 64 -8.49 10.81 7.51
C TRP A 64 -9.16 11.95 6.72
N ASN A 65 -10.37 11.73 6.23
CA ASN A 65 -11.15 12.67 5.42
C ASN A 65 -10.43 13.10 4.12
N VAL A 66 -9.61 12.23 3.55
CA VAL A 66 -9.06 12.42 2.21
C VAL A 66 -10.08 11.90 1.21
N PRO A 67 -10.53 12.71 0.23
CA PRO A 67 -11.39 12.24 -0.82
C PRO A 67 -10.76 11.04 -1.55
N THR A 68 -11.44 9.90 -1.49
CA THR A 68 -10.88 8.64 -1.96
C THR A 68 -11.93 7.81 -2.68
N THR A 69 -11.58 7.33 -3.86
CA THR A 69 -12.39 6.39 -4.63
C THR A 69 -11.67 5.05 -4.70
N LEU A 70 -12.34 3.98 -4.29
CA LEU A 70 -11.83 2.63 -4.47
C LEU A 70 -12.45 2.02 -5.73
N VAL A 71 -11.65 1.70 -6.72
CA VAL A 71 -12.06 0.93 -7.91
C VAL A 71 -11.46 -0.46 -7.81
N SER A 72 -12.29 -1.48 -7.60
CA SER A 72 -11.79 -2.80 -7.30
C SER A 72 -12.54 -3.92 -8.01
N SER A 73 -12.00 -5.14 -7.88
CA SER A 73 -12.72 -6.35 -8.23
C SER A 73 -14.01 -6.50 -7.43
N PRO A 74 -15.02 -7.19 -7.96
CA PRO A 74 -16.20 -7.58 -7.19
C PRO A 74 -15.85 -8.66 -6.17
N VAL A 75 -16.75 -8.83 -5.20
CA VAL A 75 -16.80 -9.96 -4.27
C VAL A 75 -17.92 -10.92 -4.64
N GLY A 76 -17.94 -12.12 -4.07
CA GLY A 76 -19.01 -13.10 -4.24
C GLY A 76 -20.27 -12.73 -3.45
N ASP A 77 -21.39 -13.33 -3.84
CA ASP A 77 -22.62 -13.32 -3.05
C ASP A 77 -22.55 -14.39 -1.95
N ASP A 78 -21.62 -14.18 -0.99
CA ASP A 78 -21.34 -15.09 0.10
C ASP A 78 -21.12 -14.32 1.42
N TYR A 79 -20.96 -15.08 2.53
CA TYR A 79 -20.73 -14.50 3.85
C TYR A 79 -19.54 -13.52 3.87
N HIS A 80 -18.41 -13.90 3.24
CA HIS A 80 -17.22 -13.07 3.23
C HIS A 80 -17.42 -11.80 2.41
N GLY A 81 -18.14 -11.88 1.29
CA GLY A 81 -18.49 -10.72 0.47
C GLY A 81 -19.36 -9.73 1.24
N SER A 82 -20.38 -10.21 1.97
CA SER A 82 -21.20 -9.37 2.83
C SER A 82 -20.35 -8.63 3.88
N LYS A 83 -19.37 -9.33 4.47
CA LYS A 83 -18.47 -8.73 5.46
C LYS A 83 -17.53 -7.68 4.86
N VAL A 84 -17.04 -7.91 3.66
CA VAL A 84 -16.22 -6.91 2.93
C VAL A 84 -17.04 -5.65 2.66
N ILE A 85 -18.26 -5.78 2.14
CA ILE A 85 -19.14 -4.63 1.87
C ILE A 85 -19.48 -3.86 3.15
N GLU A 86 -19.84 -4.57 4.23
CA GLU A 86 -20.12 -3.95 5.55
C GLU A 86 -18.92 -3.10 6.02
N ARG A 87 -17.69 -3.60 5.87
CA ARG A 87 -16.48 -2.89 6.30
C ARG A 87 -16.14 -1.70 5.42
N LEU A 88 -16.34 -1.80 4.11
CA LEU A 88 -16.17 -0.66 3.21
C LEU A 88 -17.14 0.47 3.57
N GLN A 89 -18.41 0.13 3.79
CA GLN A 89 -19.43 1.12 4.21
C GLN A 89 -19.07 1.77 5.56
N ALA A 90 -18.64 0.97 6.53
CA ALA A 90 -18.18 1.48 7.83
C ALA A 90 -16.96 2.41 7.72
N SER A 91 -16.14 2.22 6.67
CA SER A 91 -15.01 3.10 6.35
C SER A 91 -15.39 4.33 5.51
N GLY A 92 -16.69 4.54 5.23
CA GLY A 92 -17.17 5.65 4.41
C GLY A 92 -16.85 5.49 2.91
N ILE A 93 -16.54 4.28 2.47
CA ILE A 93 -16.31 3.97 1.06
C ILE A 93 -17.60 3.42 0.46
N ASP A 94 -18.32 4.31 -0.25
CA ASP A 94 -19.52 3.92 -0.99
C ASP A 94 -19.14 3.18 -2.27
N ASN A 95 -19.41 1.88 -2.28
CA ASN A 95 -19.10 1.05 -3.44
C ASN A 95 -20.09 -0.12 -3.57
N VAL A 96 -21.30 0.21 -3.96
CA VAL A 96 -22.51 -0.62 -3.75
C VAL A 96 -22.67 -1.76 -4.74
N ASP A 97 -22.12 -1.67 -5.96
CA ASP A 97 -22.36 -2.67 -7.03
C ASP A 97 -21.18 -3.64 -7.22
N ARG A 98 -20.70 -4.22 -6.11
CA ARG A 98 -19.51 -5.07 -6.15
C ARG A 98 -19.78 -6.56 -5.93
N ILE A 99 -21.03 -6.97 -5.86
CA ILE A 99 -21.38 -8.38 -5.74
C ILE A 99 -21.49 -8.98 -7.14
N ARG A 100 -20.76 -10.05 -7.39
CA ARG A 100 -20.83 -10.84 -8.61
C ARG A 100 -21.39 -12.21 -8.32
N GLN A 101 -22.56 -12.50 -8.89
CA GLN A 101 -23.20 -13.80 -8.80
C GLN A 101 -22.31 -14.90 -9.39
N GLY A 102 -22.20 -16.01 -8.69
CA GLY A 102 -21.39 -17.15 -9.09
C GLY A 102 -19.89 -17.03 -8.80
N ALA A 103 -19.39 -15.85 -8.39
CA ALA A 103 -18.04 -15.71 -7.86
C ALA A 103 -18.00 -16.07 -6.37
N THR A 104 -16.81 -16.49 -5.91
CA THR A 104 -16.50 -16.64 -4.49
C THR A 104 -15.61 -15.50 -4.05
N THR A 105 -15.89 -14.88 -2.91
CA THR A 105 -15.08 -13.79 -2.38
C THR A 105 -13.63 -14.24 -2.18
N PRO A 106 -12.63 -13.52 -2.70
CA PRO A 106 -11.24 -13.78 -2.38
C PRO A 106 -11.02 -13.76 -0.86
N LEU A 107 -10.28 -14.73 -0.36
CA LEU A 107 -10.03 -14.93 1.06
C LEU A 107 -8.52 -15.00 1.32
N GLU A 108 -8.08 -14.29 2.30
CA GLU A 108 -6.75 -14.45 2.89
C GLU A 108 -6.88 -14.81 4.37
N VAL A 109 -6.20 -15.87 4.78
CA VAL A 109 -6.02 -16.22 6.19
C VAL A 109 -4.58 -15.90 6.53
N ALA A 110 -4.37 -14.90 7.38
CA ALA A 110 -3.06 -14.55 7.90
C ALA A 110 -2.92 -15.07 9.34
N ILE A 111 -1.82 -15.70 9.66
CA ILE A 111 -1.48 -16.16 11.01
C ILE A 111 -0.29 -15.35 11.47
N VAL A 112 -0.43 -14.65 12.59
CA VAL A 112 0.61 -13.85 13.23
C VAL A 112 1.03 -14.51 14.52
N ASP A 113 2.33 -14.73 14.72
CA ASP A 113 2.88 -15.29 15.95
C ASP A 113 3.37 -14.21 16.93
N ALA A 114 3.81 -14.64 18.12
CA ALA A 114 4.28 -13.73 19.18
C ALA A 114 5.51 -12.87 18.78
N THR A 115 6.18 -13.17 17.68
CA THR A 115 7.27 -12.34 17.13
C THR A 115 6.77 -11.25 16.20
N GLY A 116 5.47 -11.25 15.84
CA GLY A 116 4.86 -10.38 14.82
C GLY A 116 5.11 -10.86 13.40
N SER A 117 5.74 -12.02 13.23
CA SER A 117 5.92 -12.65 11.92
C SER A 117 4.60 -13.20 11.40
N ARG A 118 4.42 -13.16 10.09
CA ARG A 118 3.19 -13.58 9.43
C ARG A 118 3.39 -14.75 8.48
N THR A 119 2.42 -15.65 8.47
CA THR A 119 2.24 -16.68 7.44
C THR A 119 0.83 -16.58 6.92
N TYR A 120 0.64 -16.62 5.62
CA TYR A 120 -0.69 -16.44 5.04
C TYR A 120 -1.03 -17.46 3.97
N PHE A 121 -2.34 -17.73 3.84
CA PHE A 121 -2.93 -18.61 2.85
C PHE A 121 -3.96 -17.82 2.05
N GLN A 122 -3.90 -17.92 0.73
CA GLN A 122 -4.76 -17.16 -0.15
C GLN A 122 -5.65 -18.08 -0.98
N ARG A 123 -6.94 -17.73 -1.07
CA ARG A 123 -7.86 -18.27 -2.05
C ARG A 123 -8.27 -17.13 -2.99
N ARG A 124 -7.79 -17.18 -4.20
CA ARG A 124 -8.11 -16.22 -5.26
C ARG A 124 -9.09 -16.87 -6.24
N ASP A 125 -10.35 -16.39 -6.29
CA ASP A 125 -11.34 -16.86 -7.25
C ASP A 125 -11.02 -16.30 -8.64
N PRO A 126 -10.83 -17.16 -9.68
CA PRO A 126 -10.51 -16.71 -11.03
C PRO A 126 -11.57 -15.78 -11.65
N LEU A 127 -12.85 -15.96 -11.30
CA LEU A 127 -13.93 -15.12 -11.81
C LEU A 127 -13.90 -13.73 -11.18
N ALA A 128 -13.63 -13.63 -9.88
CA ALA A 128 -13.43 -12.34 -9.20
C ALA A 128 -12.18 -11.63 -9.75
N MET A 129 -11.07 -12.36 -9.89
CA MET A 129 -9.80 -11.85 -10.42
C MET A 129 -9.93 -11.30 -11.85
N ALA A 130 -10.63 -12.04 -12.74
CA ALA A 130 -10.87 -11.61 -14.12
C ALA A 130 -11.84 -10.42 -14.23
N SER A 131 -12.45 -10.00 -13.14
CA SER A 131 -13.51 -8.98 -13.12
C SER A 131 -13.03 -7.62 -12.60
N LEU A 132 -11.71 -7.44 -12.42
CA LEU A 132 -11.18 -6.10 -12.14
C LEU A 132 -11.54 -5.16 -13.29
N PRO A 133 -12.22 -4.02 -13.03
CA PRO A 133 -12.70 -3.15 -14.09
C PRO A 133 -11.55 -2.46 -14.81
N SER A 134 -11.80 -2.03 -16.05
CA SER A 134 -10.90 -1.09 -16.73
C SER A 134 -11.17 0.32 -16.24
N LEU A 135 -10.13 1.08 -15.94
CA LEU A 135 -10.23 2.51 -15.66
C LEU A 135 -10.19 3.31 -16.98
N ASP A 136 -11.19 4.13 -17.19
CA ASP A 136 -11.24 5.05 -18.32
C ASP A 136 -10.86 6.49 -17.91
N SER A 137 -10.73 7.37 -18.89
CA SER A 137 -10.37 8.77 -18.67
C SER A 137 -11.44 9.56 -17.90
N ASN A 138 -12.71 9.16 -17.95
CA ASN A 138 -13.77 9.85 -17.22
C ASN A 138 -13.67 9.54 -15.72
N GLN A 139 -13.37 8.27 -15.37
CA GLN A 139 -13.19 7.85 -13.99
C GLN A 139 -11.92 8.45 -13.37
N LEU A 140 -10.88 8.67 -14.16
CA LEU A 140 -9.62 9.27 -13.71
C LEU A 140 -9.56 10.79 -13.87
N GLY A 141 -10.42 11.40 -14.68
CA GLY A 141 -10.28 12.81 -15.10
C GLY A 141 -10.34 13.85 -13.96
N GLN A 142 -10.76 13.45 -12.77
CA GLN A 142 -10.75 14.29 -11.57
C GLN A 142 -9.86 13.71 -10.45
N ALA A 143 -9.10 12.65 -10.72
CA ALA A 143 -8.21 12.08 -9.74
C ALA A 143 -6.98 12.99 -9.51
N ARG A 144 -6.53 13.05 -8.26
CA ARG A 144 -5.24 13.69 -7.91
C ARG A 144 -4.09 12.72 -7.97
N MET A 145 -4.36 11.43 -7.78
CA MET A 145 -3.36 10.35 -7.79
C MET A 145 -4.05 9.02 -8.08
N LEU A 146 -3.37 8.14 -8.77
CA LEU A 146 -3.72 6.73 -8.90
C LEU A 146 -2.75 5.91 -8.07
N TYR A 147 -3.29 5.08 -7.14
CA TYR A 147 -2.55 4.02 -6.45
C TYR A 147 -2.87 2.66 -7.08
N VAL A 148 -1.84 1.84 -7.32
CA VAL A 148 -1.95 0.49 -7.87
C VAL A 148 -0.93 -0.47 -7.24
N ASP A 149 -1.28 -1.76 -7.22
CA ASP A 149 -0.39 -2.87 -6.90
C ASP A 149 0.02 -3.61 -8.18
N TRP A 150 1.27 -4.05 -8.25
CA TRP A 150 1.83 -4.70 -9.43
C TRP A 150 1.15 -6.03 -9.80
N TYR A 151 0.61 -6.75 -8.82
CA TYR A 151 0.06 -8.10 -9.00
C TYR A 151 -1.41 -8.14 -9.46
N ASP A 152 -2.05 -6.99 -9.61
CA ASP A 152 -3.46 -6.89 -9.97
C ASP A 152 -3.74 -7.14 -11.47
N GLY A 153 -2.74 -7.64 -12.19
CA GLY A 153 -2.89 -8.14 -13.54
C GLY A 153 -2.74 -7.08 -14.64
N PRO A 154 -3.05 -7.41 -15.91
CA PRO A 154 -2.82 -6.54 -17.06
C PRO A 154 -3.65 -5.25 -17.01
N GLN A 155 -4.73 -5.21 -16.26
CA GLN A 155 -5.55 -4.01 -16.06
C GLN A 155 -4.78 -2.90 -15.37
N VAL A 156 -3.79 -3.23 -14.53
CA VAL A 156 -2.91 -2.26 -13.85
C VAL A 156 -2.15 -1.40 -14.86
N ILE A 157 -1.47 -2.02 -15.81
CA ILE A 157 -0.70 -1.30 -16.83
C ILE A 157 -1.61 -0.37 -17.64
N ASN A 158 -2.83 -0.83 -17.99
CA ASN A 158 -3.79 -0.01 -18.71
C ASN A 158 -4.28 1.17 -17.86
N ALA A 159 -4.56 0.96 -16.58
CA ALA A 159 -4.93 2.02 -15.64
C ALA A 159 -3.80 3.07 -15.52
N MET A 160 -2.55 2.63 -15.39
CA MET A 160 -1.37 3.51 -15.32
C MET A 160 -1.18 4.31 -16.62
N LYS A 161 -1.37 3.69 -17.80
CA LYS A 161 -1.33 4.37 -19.10
C LYS A 161 -2.39 5.45 -19.19
N THR A 162 -3.63 5.13 -18.79
CA THR A 162 -4.73 6.09 -18.78
C THR A 162 -4.46 7.25 -17.83
N ALA A 163 -3.99 6.96 -16.60
CA ALA A 163 -3.62 8.00 -15.64
C ALA A 163 -2.55 8.94 -16.19
N ARG A 164 -1.49 8.41 -16.79
CA ARG A 164 -0.43 9.22 -17.41
C ARG A 164 -0.93 10.07 -18.57
N ALA A 165 -1.83 9.55 -19.41
CA ALA A 165 -2.45 10.29 -20.50
C ALA A 165 -3.32 11.46 -19.99
N CYS A 166 -3.93 11.31 -18.80
CA CYS A 166 -4.69 12.36 -18.12
C CYS A 166 -3.82 13.31 -17.27
N GLY A 167 -2.50 13.10 -17.20
CA GLY A 167 -1.62 13.89 -16.34
C GLY A 167 -1.72 13.56 -14.85
N ILE A 168 -2.30 12.39 -14.49
CA ILE A 168 -2.48 11.94 -13.12
C ILE A 168 -1.23 11.20 -12.65
N PRO A 169 -0.61 11.58 -11.53
CA PRO A 169 0.51 10.86 -10.95
C PRO A 169 0.14 9.46 -10.49
N VAL A 170 1.06 8.52 -10.69
CA VAL A 170 0.89 7.11 -10.34
C VAL A 170 1.81 6.73 -9.18
N PHE A 171 1.22 6.15 -8.14
CA PHE A 171 1.91 5.44 -7.06
C PHE A 171 1.79 3.94 -7.30
N LEU A 172 2.91 3.27 -7.54
CA LEU A 172 3.00 1.83 -7.76
C LEU A 172 3.67 1.16 -6.55
N ASN A 173 3.02 0.17 -5.96
CA ASN A 173 3.65 -0.76 -5.02
C ASN A 173 4.08 -2.03 -5.77
N ILE A 174 5.38 -2.37 -5.73
CA ILE A 174 5.92 -3.59 -6.35
C ILE A 174 6.43 -4.60 -5.32
N GLU A 175 6.30 -4.30 -4.03
CA GLU A 175 6.78 -5.16 -2.95
C GLU A 175 8.22 -5.62 -3.18
N SER A 176 8.51 -6.93 -3.07
CA SER A 176 9.83 -7.51 -3.33
C SER A 176 10.08 -7.88 -4.81
N ARG A 177 9.15 -7.58 -5.73
CA ARG A 177 9.16 -8.06 -7.13
C ARG A 177 9.96 -7.21 -8.11
N TYR A 178 10.92 -6.45 -7.63
CA TYR A 178 11.80 -5.61 -8.46
C TYR A 178 12.84 -6.41 -9.28
N TYR A 179 13.07 -7.69 -9.00
CA TYR A 179 14.08 -8.51 -9.69
C TYR A 179 13.50 -9.60 -10.61
N ASN A 180 12.24 -9.99 -10.47
CA ASN A 180 11.61 -11.09 -11.20
C ASN A 180 10.27 -10.72 -11.87
N ASN A 181 10.01 -9.44 -12.10
CA ASN A 181 8.81 -8.99 -12.77
C ASN A 181 9.12 -8.72 -14.26
N PRO A 182 8.57 -9.51 -15.20
CA PRO A 182 8.81 -9.32 -16.63
C PRO A 182 8.27 -7.99 -17.15
N ASP A 183 7.25 -7.42 -16.49
CA ASP A 183 6.62 -6.17 -16.90
C ASP A 183 7.23 -4.95 -16.19
N LEU A 184 8.25 -5.15 -15.35
CA LEU A 184 8.80 -4.10 -14.48
C LEU A 184 9.17 -2.83 -15.27
N GLN A 185 9.87 -2.98 -16.38
CA GLN A 185 10.30 -1.84 -17.19
C GLN A 185 9.12 -1.07 -17.77
N GLU A 186 8.04 -1.75 -18.15
CA GLU A 186 6.83 -1.10 -18.64
C GLU A 186 6.10 -0.38 -17.50
N LEU A 187 5.94 -1.00 -16.35
CA LEU A 187 5.33 -0.40 -15.15
C LEU A 187 6.07 0.87 -14.73
N LEU A 188 7.40 0.83 -14.63
CA LEU A 188 8.20 1.97 -14.16
C LEU A 188 8.11 3.19 -15.07
N ARG A 189 7.88 3.03 -16.38
CA ARG A 189 7.69 4.15 -17.32
C ARG A 189 6.49 5.03 -16.99
N TYR A 190 5.49 4.48 -16.29
CA TYR A 190 4.28 5.19 -15.92
C TYR A 190 4.26 5.59 -14.44
N THR A 191 5.34 5.29 -13.69
CA THR A 191 5.40 5.41 -12.24
C THR A 191 6.05 6.72 -11.81
N ASN A 192 5.35 7.51 -11.00
CA ASN A 192 5.90 8.68 -10.34
C ASN A 192 6.52 8.33 -8.99
N ILE A 193 5.87 7.45 -8.23
CA ILE A 193 6.36 6.94 -6.96
C ILE A 193 6.31 5.41 -7.00
N CYS A 194 7.43 4.77 -6.70
CA CYS A 194 7.56 3.32 -6.63
C CYS A 194 7.90 2.92 -5.19
N GLN A 195 7.05 2.09 -4.58
CA GLN A 195 7.32 1.48 -3.28
C GLN A 195 7.87 0.07 -3.46
N VAL A 196 8.94 -0.24 -2.72
CA VAL A 196 9.64 -1.53 -2.70
C VAL A 196 9.78 -1.99 -1.26
N SER A 197 9.67 -3.29 -1.00
CA SER A 197 9.88 -3.90 0.31
C SER A 197 11.13 -4.76 0.31
N LEU A 198 12.02 -4.58 1.29
CA LEU A 198 13.21 -5.40 1.52
C LEU A 198 13.15 -6.20 2.83
N ASP A 199 12.03 -6.18 3.52
CA ASP A 199 11.79 -6.95 4.73
C ASP A 199 11.08 -8.29 4.48
N GLU A 200 10.87 -8.64 3.22
CA GLU A 200 10.28 -9.91 2.81
C GLU A 200 11.30 -11.03 2.62
N PRO A 201 10.91 -12.30 2.82
CA PRO A 201 11.79 -13.44 2.61
C PRO A 201 12.36 -13.47 1.18
N GLY A 202 13.67 -13.54 1.06
CA GLY A 202 14.38 -13.57 -0.22
C GLY A 202 14.72 -12.21 -0.81
N ALA A 203 14.19 -11.12 -0.26
CA ALA A 203 14.61 -9.78 -0.60
C ALA A 203 16.01 -9.51 -0.01
N SER A 204 16.92 -8.97 -0.82
CA SER A 204 18.30 -8.66 -0.39
C SER A 204 18.90 -7.59 -1.28
N GLY A 205 19.91 -6.89 -0.77
CA GLY A 205 20.67 -5.90 -1.52
C GLY A 205 20.78 -4.56 -0.79
N ASN A 206 21.53 -3.65 -1.40
CA ASN A 206 21.65 -2.28 -0.90
C ASN A 206 20.41 -1.47 -1.33
N PRO A 207 19.62 -0.93 -0.39
CA PRO A 207 18.36 -0.24 -0.70
C PRO A 207 18.55 0.98 -1.61
N ALA A 208 19.64 1.76 -1.42
CA ALA A 208 19.91 2.91 -2.26
C ALA A 208 20.31 2.52 -3.70
N GLN A 209 21.04 1.42 -3.87
CA GLN A 209 21.38 0.90 -5.20
C GLN A 209 20.15 0.36 -5.94
N ILE A 210 19.28 -0.41 -5.25
CA ILE A 210 18.02 -0.90 -5.82
C ILE A 210 17.17 0.29 -6.28
N ALA A 211 16.99 1.28 -5.41
CA ALA A 211 16.21 2.45 -5.75
C ALA A 211 16.80 3.20 -6.96
N ARG A 212 18.13 3.32 -7.04
CA ARG A 212 18.79 3.98 -8.17
C ARG A 212 18.51 3.25 -9.49
N VAL A 213 18.62 1.92 -9.50
CA VAL A 213 18.31 1.11 -10.70
C VAL A 213 16.86 1.32 -11.15
N LEU A 214 15.90 1.42 -10.23
CA LEU A 214 14.50 1.65 -10.58
C LEU A 214 14.25 3.08 -11.11
N ILE A 215 14.96 4.07 -10.59
CA ILE A 215 14.94 5.44 -11.13
C ILE A 215 15.50 5.47 -12.54
N ASP A 216 16.64 4.82 -12.79
CA ASP A 216 17.26 4.74 -14.11
C ASP A 216 16.36 4.03 -15.14
N GLN A 217 15.44 3.18 -14.67
CA GLN A 217 14.43 2.50 -15.48
C GLN A 217 13.14 3.32 -15.68
N GLY A 218 12.99 4.48 -15.02
CA GLY A 218 11.88 5.40 -15.27
C GLY A 218 11.04 5.83 -14.07
N ALA A 219 11.24 5.27 -12.88
CA ALA A 219 10.54 5.71 -11.68
C ALA A 219 10.99 7.14 -11.28
N GLY A 220 10.06 7.98 -10.81
CA GLY A 220 10.39 9.34 -10.35
C GLY A 220 11.03 9.38 -8.97
N THR A 221 10.35 8.78 -7.99
CA THR A 221 10.79 8.62 -6.59
C THR A 221 10.67 7.16 -6.21
N VAL A 222 11.67 6.62 -5.52
CA VAL A 222 11.62 5.24 -5.02
C VAL A 222 11.69 5.22 -3.51
N LEU A 223 10.75 4.50 -2.90
CA LEU A 223 10.59 4.31 -1.46
C LEU A 223 10.93 2.86 -1.15
N VAL A 224 11.96 2.62 -0.36
CA VAL A 224 12.38 1.27 0.02
C VAL A 224 12.11 1.06 1.50
N THR A 225 11.10 0.26 1.84
CA THR A 225 10.80 -0.09 3.22
C THR A 225 11.71 -1.23 3.69
N LEU A 226 12.17 -1.15 4.94
CA LEU A 226 13.18 -2.02 5.55
C LEU A 226 12.68 -2.65 6.86
N GLY A 227 11.36 -2.71 7.07
CA GLY A 227 10.76 -3.17 8.31
C GLY A 227 11.33 -2.41 9.52
N ALA A 228 11.96 -3.10 10.46
CA ALA A 228 12.59 -2.50 11.64
C ALA A 228 13.72 -1.51 11.30
N GLY A 229 14.27 -1.54 10.08
CA GLY A 229 15.26 -0.59 9.58
C GLY A 229 14.69 0.75 9.13
N GLY A 230 13.36 0.90 9.09
CA GLY A 230 12.70 2.12 8.62
C GLY A 230 12.54 2.18 7.11
N CYS A 231 12.91 3.28 6.47
CA CYS A 231 12.83 3.40 5.01
C CYS A 231 13.96 4.23 4.41
N VAL A 232 14.30 3.91 3.16
CA VAL A 232 15.20 4.73 2.32
C VAL A 232 14.36 5.32 1.19
N ILE A 233 14.51 6.62 0.98
CA ILE A 233 13.84 7.36 -0.08
C ILE A 233 14.89 7.90 -1.02
N VAL A 234 14.75 7.62 -2.31
CA VAL A 234 15.68 8.08 -3.34
C VAL A 234 14.91 8.83 -4.42
N GLN A 235 15.39 10.01 -4.72
CA GLN A 235 15.03 10.84 -5.87
C GLN A 235 16.26 11.02 -6.77
N PRO A 236 16.14 11.54 -7.99
CA PRO A 236 17.31 11.70 -8.88
C PRO A 236 18.51 12.42 -8.25
N ASN A 237 18.25 13.44 -7.43
CA ASN A 237 19.29 14.32 -6.89
C ASN A 237 19.50 14.25 -5.37
N GLN A 238 18.71 13.43 -4.68
CA GLN A 238 18.78 13.34 -3.22
C GLN A 238 18.32 11.98 -2.71
N SER A 239 18.85 11.59 -1.55
CA SER A 239 18.42 10.38 -0.88
C SER A 239 18.44 10.55 0.64
N PHE A 240 17.52 9.87 1.30
CA PHE A 240 17.29 9.97 2.73
C PHE A 240 17.06 8.60 3.35
N HIS A 241 17.45 8.46 4.58
CA HIS A 241 17.09 7.34 5.44
C HIS A 241 16.34 7.86 6.66
N ILE A 242 15.20 7.27 6.93
CA ILE A 242 14.38 7.49 8.12
C ILE A 242 14.37 6.21 8.92
N GLN A 243 14.89 6.25 10.14
CA GLN A 243 14.96 5.08 11.01
C GLN A 243 13.57 4.77 11.59
N SER A 244 13.25 3.48 11.76
CA SER A 244 12.03 3.06 12.45
C SER A 244 12.05 3.46 13.94
N PRO A 245 10.90 3.87 14.52
CA PRO A 245 10.84 4.29 15.92
C PRO A 245 10.94 3.15 16.96
N GLY A 246 11.26 1.93 16.57
CA GLY A 246 11.51 0.84 17.50
C GLY A 246 10.28 0.38 18.29
N ILE A 247 9.09 0.41 17.70
CA ILE A 247 7.86 -0.10 18.31
C ILE A 247 7.91 -1.63 18.36
N LYS A 248 7.40 -2.20 19.47
CA LYS A 248 7.24 -3.66 19.57
C LYS A 248 6.22 -4.10 18.51
N VAL A 249 6.65 -4.95 17.59
CA VAL A 249 5.76 -5.50 16.56
C VAL A 249 4.79 -6.51 17.19
N VAL A 250 3.51 -6.29 16.93
CA VAL A 250 2.39 -7.18 17.28
C VAL A 250 1.86 -7.84 16.02
N ASP A 251 1.72 -7.06 14.93
CA ASP A 251 1.20 -7.53 13.67
C ASP A 251 1.77 -6.71 12.50
N GLY A 252 2.57 -7.33 11.66
CA GLY A 252 3.18 -6.70 10.47
C GLY A 252 2.27 -6.64 9.24
N TYR A 253 1.07 -7.25 9.27
CA TYR A 253 0.16 -7.24 8.11
C TYR A 253 -0.36 -5.83 7.82
N GLY A 254 -0.29 -5.38 6.56
CA GLY A 254 -0.76 -4.04 6.16
C GLY A 254 0.19 -2.89 6.52
N ALA A 255 1.40 -3.15 7.03
CA ALA A 255 2.38 -2.10 7.32
C ALA A 255 2.80 -1.32 6.05
N GLY A 256 2.95 -2.02 4.91
CA GLY A 256 3.23 -1.43 3.61
C GLY A 256 2.11 -0.51 3.14
N ALA A 257 0.84 -0.93 3.29
CA ALA A 257 -0.32 -0.11 2.99
C ALA A 257 -0.41 1.13 3.90
N ALA A 258 -0.13 0.96 5.20
CA ALA A 258 -0.08 2.08 6.14
C ALA A 258 1.01 3.09 5.77
N PHE A 259 2.19 2.61 5.37
CA PHE A 259 3.26 3.48 4.86
C PHE A 259 2.81 4.25 3.61
N ALA A 260 2.26 3.55 2.60
CA ALA A 260 1.76 4.18 1.38
C ALA A 260 0.67 5.23 1.66
N ALA A 261 -0.31 4.91 2.52
CA ALA A 261 -1.34 5.86 2.93
C ALA A 261 -0.75 7.11 3.58
N GLY A 262 0.27 6.95 4.44
CA GLY A 262 1.00 8.08 5.04
C GLY A 262 1.71 8.96 4.03
N VAL A 263 2.37 8.36 3.02
CA VAL A 263 2.98 9.11 1.91
C VAL A 263 1.93 9.88 1.13
N ILE A 264 0.85 9.19 0.72
CA ILE A 264 -0.24 9.80 -0.06
C ILE A 264 -0.87 10.97 0.73
N TYR A 265 -1.14 10.77 2.02
CA TYR A 265 -1.69 11.83 2.88
C TYR A 265 -0.79 13.06 2.92
N GLY A 266 0.50 12.88 3.16
CA GLY A 266 1.46 13.99 3.23
C GLY A 266 1.60 14.74 1.90
N LEU A 267 1.58 14.02 0.79
CA LEU A 267 1.57 14.62 -0.55
C LEU A 267 0.29 15.40 -0.82
N GLN A 268 -0.88 14.86 -0.41
CA GLN A 268 -2.17 15.56 -0.52
C GLN A 268 -2.19 16.84 0.32
N ALA A 269 -1.52 16.83 1.48
CA ALA A 269 -1.38 17.98 2.37
C ALA A 269 -0.32 19.00 1.89
N GLY A 270 0.41 18.71 0.81
CA GLY A 270 1.49 19.56 0.28
C GLY A 270 2.71 19.63 1.19
N TRP A 271 2.97 18.61 1.99
CA TRP A 271 4.10 18.60 2.91
C TRP A 271 5.44 18.40 2.19
N PRO A 272 6.52 19.01 2.68
CA PRO A 272 7.87 18.70 2.23
C PRO A 272 8.21 17.22 2.42
N LEU A 273 9.14 16.70 1.60
CA LEU A 273 9.53 15.29 1.59
C LEU A 273 9.86 14.76 3.00
N GLU A 274 10.68 15.47 3.74
CA GLU A 274 11.11 15.03 5.07
C GLU A 274 9.94 14.91 6.06
N VAL A 275 8.90 15.73 5.91
CA VAL A 275 7.73 15.72 6.78
C VAL A 275 6.85 14.52 6.47
N TRP A 276 6.45 14.34 5.19
CA TRP A 276 5.62 13.20 4.83
C TRP A 276 6.35 11.86 4.99
N ALA A 277 7.68 11.83 4.80
CA ALA A 277 8.46 10.62 4.98
C ALA A 277 8.49 10.15 6.44
N ARG A 278 8.69 11.07 7.39
CA ARG A 278 8.56 10.78 8.83
C ARG A 278 7.17 10.32 9.19
N PHE A 279 6.15 11.00 8.68
CA PHE A 279 4.75 10.66 8.94
C PHE A 279 4.42 9.24 8.44
N ALA A 280 4.80 8.90 7.21
CA ALA A 280 4.59 7.57 6.64
C ALA A 280 5.27 6.47 7.45
N ASN A 281 6.54 6.69 7.84
CA ASN A 281 7.29 5.74 8.65
C ASN A 281 6.69 5.57 10.07
N ALA A 282 6.26 6.66 10.68
CA ALA A 282 5.57 6.63 11.97
C ALA A 282 4.23 5.87 11.89
N HIS A 283 3.45 6.12 10.84
CA HIS A 283 2.17 5.43 10.63
C HIS A 283 2.34 3.92 10.46
N ALA A 284 3.27 3.49 9.61
CA ALA A 284 3.60 2.07 9.44
C ALA A 284 4.04 1.41 10.75
N ALA A 285 4.86 2.10 11.54
CA ALA A 285 5.33 1.60 12.82
C ALA A 285 4.20 1.50 13.86
N LEU A 286 3.33 2.52 13.98
CA LEU A 286 2.15 2.46 14.87
C LEU A 286 1.22 1.31 14.47
N LYS A 287 0.99 1.11 13.17
CA LYS A 287 0.22 -0.02 12.68
C LYS A 287 0.82 -1.35 13.13
N CYS A 288 2.12 -1.52 13.06
CA CYS A 288 2.78 -2.74 13.50
C CYS A 288 2.59 -3.04 15.00
N GLY A 289 2.30 -2.05 15.82
CA GLY A 289 2.01 -2.19 17.25
C GLY A 289 0.57 -2.61 17.58
N ILE A 290 -0.29 -2.81 16.58
CA ILE A 290 -1.73 -3.07 16.77
C ILE A 290 -2.16 -4.22 15.85
N THR A 291 -3.02 -5.12 16.34
CA THR A 291 -3.59 -6.21 15.54
C THR A 291 -4.60 -5.69 14.52
N GLY A 292 -4.56 -6.19 13.29
CA GLY A 292 -5.42 -5.77 12.18
C GLY A 292 -5.08 -4.40 11.62
N ASN A 293 -6.02 -3.78 10.89
CA ASN A 293 -5.85 -2.49 10.24
C ASN A 293 -6.84 -1.44 10.79
N PRO A 294 -6.80 -1.10 12.11
CA PRO A 294 -7.67 -0.07 12.66
C PRO A 294 -7.26 1.32 12.19
N ALA A 295 -8.20 2.24 12.19
CA ALA A 295 -7.91 3.65 11.96
C ALA A 295 -7.02 4.20 13.09
N ILE A 296 -5.91 4.83 12.73
CA ILE A 296 -4.99 5.51 13.66
C ILE A 296 -5.18 7.01 13.47
N ALA A 297 -5.38 7.74 14.57
CA ALA A 297 -5.58 9.18 14.51
C ALA A 297 -4.32 9.91 13.96
N ILE A 298 -4.53 10.88 13.07
CA ILE A 298 -3.45 11.69 12.47
C ILE A 298 -2.55 12.29 13.55
N SER A 299 -3.14 12.78 14.65
CA SER A 299 -2.38 13.39 15.75
C SER A 299 -1.40 12.42 16.41
N GLN A 300 -1.77 11.15 16.56
CA GLN A 300 -0.86 10.12 17.10
C GLN A 300 0.29 9.84 16.16
N VAL A 301 0.01 9.82 14.85
CA VAL A 301 1.05 9.64 13.82
C VAL A 301 1.99 10.83 13.80
N GLN A 302 1.47 12.06 13.86
CA GLN A 302 2.26 13.29 13.90
C GLN A 302 3.17 13.34 15.13
N GLU A 303 2.63 13.04 16.32
CA GLU A 303 3.42 13.03 17.56
C GLU A 303 4.62 12.06 17.48
N LEU A 304 4.44 10.89 16.89
CA LEU A 304 5.54 9.95 16.70
C LEU A 304 6.50 10.43 15.60
N ALA A 305 5.97 10.96 14.49
CA ALA A 305 6.77 11.45 13.36
C ALA A 305 7.73 12.57 13.75
N GLU A 306 7.35 13.47 14.66
CA GLU A 306 8.18 14.56 15.16
C GLU A 306 9.46 14.05 15.87
N ARG A 307 9.46 12.83 16.36
CA ARG A 307 10.59 12.20 17.06
C ARG A 307 11.56 11.46 16.13
N LEU A 308 11.22 11.36 14.83
CA LEU A 308 12.03 10.61 13.88
C LEU A 308 13.06 11.51 13.20
N ASP A 309 14.30 11.02 13.17
CA ASP A 309 15.39 11.67 12.45
C ASP A 309 15.36 11.30 10.96
N VAL A 310 15.65 12.29 10.13
CA VAL A 310 15.91 12.12 8.69
C VAL A 310 17.39 12.35 8.44
N ARG A 311 18.05 11.39 7.83
CA ARG A 311 19.47 11.47 7.49
C ARG A 311 19.65 11.48 5.99
N SER A 312 20.30 12.51 5.47
CA SER A 312 20.72 12.50 4.07
C SER A 312 21.75 11.38 3.85
N LEU A 313 21.59 10.66 2.75
CA LEU A 313 22.55 9.67 2.30
C LEU A 313 23.40 10.27 1.19
N ALA A 314 24.68 9.90 1.14
CA ALA A 314 25.52 10.20 -0.02
C ALA A 314 24.99 9.41 -1.23
N LEU A 315 24.87 10.11 -2.37
CA LEU A 315 24.41 9.53 -3.65
C LEU A 315 25.52 8.71 -4.31
#